data_a739c10009a27e186822a7ef6cf408f2
#
_entry.id   a739c10009a27e186822a7ef6cf408f2
#
_cell.length_a   1.000
_cell.length_b   1.000
_cell.length_c   1.000
_cell.angle_alpha   90.00
_cell.angle_beta   90.00
_cell.angle_gamma   90.00
#
_symmetry.space_group_name_H-M   'P 1'
#
loop_
_entity.id
_entity.type
_entity.pdbx_description
1 polymer ?
#
loop_
_entity_poly.entity_id
_entity_poly.type
_entity_poly.pdbx_seq_one_letter_code
_entity_poly.pdbx_strand_id
1 'polypeptide(L)'
;MNTFLTFDLLLVLLVLTNLLLLVSSRLVTCIRTVAAQGVALALLPLVLGHDQVATIAGALLALTEVLLKGAVFPWLLFRALRVAQVKREIEPYVSYTVSLLIGILTLFAGYGIAARLPLPDPAISPHLVPVAIFTMMTGLLLLITRRKAFTQVIGYLALENGIYTFGVAVARDGSPWLVELGILLDVFVAVFVMGIAIFHISREFDHIDADQLTALKD
;
A
#
# COMPACT_ATOMS: atom_id res chain seq x y z
N MET A 1 25.29 -15.36 -0.50
CA MET A 1 25.68 -14.03 -1.01
C MET A 1 24.60 -13.40 -1.88
N ASN A 2 23.95 -14.18 -2.76
CA ASN A 2 22.91 -13.63 -3.65
C ASN A 2 21.59 -13.27 -2.94
N THR A 3 21.18 -14.01 -1.92
CA THR A 3 19.91 -13.79 -1.20
C THR A 3 19.90 -12.47 -0.42
N PHE A 4 20.99 -12.14 0.28
CA PHE A 4 21.11 -10.88 1.00
C PHE A 4 21.08 -9.67 0.04
N LEU A 5 21.78 -9.77 -1.09
CA LEU A 5 21.79 -8.71 -2.10
C LEU A 5 20.39 -8.47 -2.68
N THR A 6 19.66 -9.54 -2.98
CA THR A 6 18.29 -9.47 -3.50
C THR A 6 17.34 -8.83 -2.48
N PHE A 7 17.51 -9.17 -1.21
CA PHE A 7 16.72 -8.62 -0.12
C PHE A 7 16.96 -7.12 0.06
N ASP A 8 18.22 -6.69 0.11
CA ASP A 8 18.55 -5.26 0.24
C ASP A 8 18.10 -4.45 -0.97
N LEU A 9 18.18 -5.00 -2.19
CA LEU A 9 17.62 -4.38 -3.39
C LEU A 9 16.11 -4.17 -3.28
N LEU A 10 15.38 -5.12 -2.70
CA LEU A 10 13.95 -5.01 -2.46
C LEU A 10 13.64 -3.90 -1.44
N LEU A 11 14.42 -3.78 -0.38
CA LEU A 11 14.27 -2.69 0.59
C LEU A 11 14.55 -1.32 -0.04
N VAL A 12 15.58 -1.20 -0.88
CA VAL A 12 15.86 0.02 -1.64
C VAL A 12 14.69 0.36 -2.57
N LEU A 13 14.13 -0.64 -3.27
CA LEU A 13 12.94 -0.45 -4.10
C LEU A 13 11.75 0.07 -3.28
N LEU A 14 11.53 -0.45 -2.07
CA LEU A 14 10.49 0.04 -1.16
C LEU A 14 10.71 1.50 -0.78
N VAL A 15 11.94 1.88 -0.45
CA VAL A 15 12.26 3.29 -0.12
C VAL A 15 11.98 4.20 -1.33
N LEU A 16 12.46 3.84 -2.52
CA LEU A 16 12.27 4.64 -3.73
C LEU A 16 10.79 4.77 -4.11
N THR A 17 10.05 3.69 -4.01
CA THR A 17 8.61 3.70 -4.31
C THR A 17 7.80 4.49 -3.29
N ASN A 18 8.16 4.48 -2.01
CA ASN A 18 7.55 5.33 -0.99
C ASN A 18 7.83 6.82 -1.26
N LEU A 19 9.06 7.19 -1.60
CA LEU A 19 9.38 8.57 -2.00
C LEU A 19 8.60 8.99 -3.24
N LEU A 20 8.44 8.09 -4.23
CA LEU A 20 7.62 8.33 -5.41
C LEU A 20 6.14 8.55 -5.07
N LEU A 21 5.57 7.79 -4.13
CA LEU A 21 4.20 7.98 -3.66
C LEU A 21 4.00 9.35 -3.01
N LEU A 22 4.96 9.83 -2.22
CA LEU A 22 4.88 11.13 -1.54
C LEU A 22 4.91 12.31 -2.51
N VAL A 23 5.62 12.19 -3.63
CA VAL A 23 5.83 13.28 -4.61
C VAL A 23 4.81 13.22 -5.75
N SER A 24 4.23 12.06 -6.04
CA SER A 24 3.37 11.88 -7.21
C SER A 24 1.98 12.47 -7.01
N SER A 25 1.55 13.32 -7.94
CA SER A 25 0.18 13.80 -8.04
C SER A 25 -0.70 12.95 -8.95
N ARG A 26 -0.11 12.04 -9.73
CA ARG A 26 -0.83 11.20 -10.70
C ARG A 26 -1.32 9.93 -10.05
N LEU A 27 -2.64 9.79 -9.90
CA LEU A 27 -3.26 8.62 -9.27
C LEU A 27 -2.89 7.30 -9.98
N VAL A 28 -2.81 7.30 -11.29
CA VAL A 28 -2.38 6.12 -12.07
C VAL A 28 -0.97 5.66 -11.69
N THR A 29 -0.05 6.60 -11.51
CA THR A 29 1.32 6.30 -11.07
C THR A 29 1.29 5.73 -9.66
N CYS A 30 0.56 6.35 -8.73
CA CYS A 30 0.45 5.88 -7.36
C CYS A 30 -0.14 4.45 -7.27
N ILE A 31 -1.20 4.15 -8.04
CA ILE A 31 -1.78 2.80 -8.09
C ILE A 31 -0.75 1.77 -8.57
N ARG A 32 -0.04 2.07 -9.65
CA ARG A 32 1.00 1.15 -10.18
C ARG A 32 2.15 0.96 -9.19
N THR A 33 2.54 2.02 -8.51
CA THR A 33 3.63 1.99 -7.53
C THR A 33 3.26 1.12 -6.33
N VAL A 34 2.07 1.31 -5.73
CA VAL A 34 1.66 0.51 -4.58
C VAL A 34 1.39 -0.95 -4.96
N ALA A 35 0.90 -1.22 -6.17
CA ALA A 35 0.75 -2.56 -6.69
C ALA A 35 2.11 -3.26 -6.86
N ALA A 36 3.10 -2.56 -7.43
CA ALA A 36 4.46 -3.09 -7.55
C ALA A 36 5.09 -3.39 -6.18
N GLN A 37 4.87 -2.51 -5.18
CA GLN A 37 5.28 -2.78 -3.80
C GLN A 37 4.62 -4.05 -3.25
N GLY A 38 3.29 -4.17 -3.39
CA GLY A 38 2.54 -5.31 -2.89
C GLY A 38 3.00 -6.64 -3.51
N VAL A 39 3.21 -6.67 -4.82
CA VAL A 39 3.75 -7.86 -5.52
C VAL A 39 5.17 -8.18 -5.04
N ALA A 40 6.05 -7.18 -4.91
CA ALA A 40 7.41 -7.38 -4.44
C ALA A 40 7.44 -7.97 -3.01
N LEU A 41 6.55 -7.49 -2.14
CA LEU A 41 6.41 -7.97 -0.76
C LEU A 41 5.77 -9.36 -0.68
N ALA A 42 4.79 -9.67 -1.52
CA ALA A 42 4.19 -11.00 -1.58
C ALA A 42 5.21 -12.09 -2.01
N LEU A 43 6.26 -11.69 -2.73
CA LEU A 43 7.37 -12.57 -3.10
C LEU A 43 8.46 -12.67 -2.01
N LEU A 44 8.40 -11.83 -0.97
CA LEU A 44 9.41 -11.77 0.08
C LEU A 44 9.63 -13.09 0.82
N PRO A 45 8.59 -13.85 1.24
CA PRO A 45 8.76 -15.14 1.91
C PRO A 45 9.48 -16.17 1.04
N LEU A 46 9.31 -16.11 -0.30
CA LEU A 46 10.02 -16.97 -1.25
C LEU A 46 11.53 -16.65 -1.26
N VAL A 47 11.88 -15.37 -1.20
CA VAL A 47 13.28 -14.92 -1.18
C VAL A 47 13.96 -15.30 0.14
N LEU A 48 13.22 -15.26 1.24
CA LEU A 48 13.72 -15.62 2.57
C LEU A 48 13.86 -17.14 2.79
N GLY A 49 13.32 -17.96 1.87
CA GLY A 49 13.41 -19.42 1.95
C GLY A 49 12.66 -20.02 3.13
N HIS A 50 11.54 -19.37 3.56
CA HIS A 50 10.71 -19.91 4.62
C HIS A 50 10.10 -21.26 4.19
N ASP A 51 10.30 -22.30 5.00
CA ASP A 51 9.81 -23.67 4.75
C ASP A 51 8.28 -23.73 4.56
N GLN A 52 7.54 -22.77 5.10
CA GLN A 52 6.10 -22.69 4.95
C GLN A 52 5.65 -22.43 3.50
N VAL A 53 6.46 -21.72 2.70
CA VAL A 53 6.14 -21.50 1.28
C VAL A 53 6.41 -22.76 0.44
N ALA A 54 7.22 -23.68 0.94
CA ALA A 54 7.43 -24.98 0.32
C ALA A 54 6.21 -25.91 0.44
N THR A 55 5.23 -25.55 1.27
CA THR A 55 3.95 -26.24 1.35
C THR A 55 2.99 -25.77 0.24
N ILE A 56 2.12 -26.67 -0.24
CA ILE A 56 1.09 -26.32 -1.23
C ILE A 56 0.20 -25.17 -0.72
N ALA A 57 -0.13 -25.19 0.57
CA ALA A 57 -0.92 -24.12 1.19
C ALA A 57 -0.19 -22.78 1.16
N GLY A 58 1.08 -22.72 1.52
CA GLY A 58 1.87 -21.50 1.49
C GLY A 58 2.07 -20.95 0.08
N ALA A 59 2.27 -21.81 -0.90
CA ALA A 59 2.36 -21.40 -2.31
C ALA A 59 1.03 -20.82 -2.82
N LEU A 60 -0.12 -21.42 -2.45
CA LEU A 60 -1.45 -20.91 -2.79
C LEU A 60 -1.70 -19.54 -2.12
N LEU A 61 -1.31 -19.35 -0.87
CA LEU A 61 -1.44 -18.08 -0.16
C LEU A 61 -0.61 -16.99 -0.83
N ALA A 62 0.67 -17.26 -1.12
CA ALA A 62 1.54 -16.31 -1.83
C ALA A 62 0.98 -15.95 -3.22
N LEU A 63 0.46 -16.93 -3.96
CA LEU A 63 -0.19 -16.69 -5.25
C LEU A 63 -1.44 -15.81 -5.09
N THR A 64 -2.24 -16.06 -4.08
CA THR A 64 -3.44 -15.26 -3.77
C THR A 64 -3.07 -13.81 -3.48
N GLU A 65 -2.05 -13.55 -2.65
CA GLU A 65 -1.56 -12.20 -2.37
C GLU A 65 -1.04 -11.50 -3.64
N VAL A 66 -0.25 -12.18 -4.47
CA VAL A 66 0.22 -11.63 -5.75
C VAL A 66 -0.94 -11.27 -6.65
N LEU A 67 -1.96 -12.13 -6.75
CA LEU A 67 -3.14 -11.86 -7.57
C LEU A 67 -3.97 -10.69 -7.02
N LEU A 68 -4.19 -10.64 -5.71
CA LEU A 68 -4.94 -9.55 -5.08
C LEU A 68 -4.22 -8.21 -5.25
N LYS A 69 -2.95 -8.12 -4.84
CA LYS A 69 -2.17 -6.87 -4.84
C LYS A 69 -1.71 -6.46 -6.24
N GLY A 70 -1.40 -7.43 -7.11
CA GLY A 70 -0.89 -7.19 -8.47
C GLY A 70 -1.97 -7.01 -9.53
N ALA A 71 -3.15 -7.62 -9.38
CA ALA A 71 -4.20 -7.61 -10.39
C ALA A 71 -5.53 -7.04 -9.87
N VAL A 72 -6.09 -7.60 -8.81
CA VAL A 72 -7.46 -7.29 -8.37
C VAL A 72 -7.56 -5.84 -7.87
N PHE A 73 -6.71 -5.42 -6.93
CA PHE A 73 -6.77 -4.05 -6.41
C PHE A 73 -6.43 -2.99 -7.45
N PRO A 74 -5.38 -3.11 -8.27
CA PRO A 74 -5.15 -2.18 -9.36
C PRO A 74 -6.32 -2.10 -10.33
N TRP A 75 -6.91 -3.24 -10.70
CA TRP A 75 -8.07 -3.27 -11.59
C TRP A 75 -9.28 -2.56 -10.99
N LEU A 76 -9.61 -2.83 -9.71
CA LEU A 76 -10.70 -2.15 -9.00
C LEU A 76 -10.47 -0.64 -8.93
N LEU A 77 -9.26 -0.22 -8.55
CA LEU A 77 -8.89 1.19 -8.47
C LEU A 77 -8.94 1.88 -9.84
N PHE A 78 -8.44 1.25 -10.90
CA PHE A 78 -8.53 1.79 -12.25
C PHE A 78 -9.98 1.86 -12.75
N ARG A 79 -10.81 0.87 -12.43
CA ARG A 79 -12.24 0.89 -12.76
C ARG A 79 -12.94 2.05 -12.03
N ALA A 80 -12.74 2.18 -10.72
CA ALA A 80 -13.30 3.26 -9.93
C ALA A 80 -12.82 4.64 -10.39
N LEU A 81 -11.52 4.75 -10.75
CA LEU A 81 -10.94 5.98 -11.27
C LEU A 81 -11.56 6.42 -12.60
N ARG A 82 -11.91 5.46 -13.48
CA ARG A 82 -12.61 5.75 -14.74
C ARG A 82 -14.01 6.27 -14.51
N VAL A 83 -14.74 5.67 -13.58
CA VAL A 83 -16.10 6.09 -13.24
C VAL A 83 -16.09 7.49 -12.64
N ALA A 84 -15.17 7.77 -11.73
CA ALA A 84 -15.04 9.07 -11.07
C ALA A 84 -14.40 10.17 -11.93
N GLN A 85 -13.88 9.86 -13.12
CA GLN A 85 -13.19 10.78 -14.03
C GLN A 85 -12.04 11.61 -13.39
N VAL A 86 -11.48 11.12 -12.27
CA VAL A 86 -10.42 11.78 -11.52
C VAL A 86 -9.05 11.32 -12.01
N LYS A 87 -8.17 12.26 -12.38
CA LYS A 87 -6.83 11.92 -12.91
C LYS A 87 -5.69 12.29 -11.97
N ARG A 88 -5.86 13.32 -11.13
CA ARG A 88 -4.81 13.87 -10.28
C ARG A 88 -5.33 14.33 -8.92
N GLU A 89 -4.47 14.30 -7.93
CA GLU A 89 -4.63 15.05 -6.68
C GLU A 89 -4.12 16.47 -6.93
N ILE A 90 -5.03 17.45 -7.01
CA ILE A 90 -4.68 18.82 -7.39
C ILE A 90 -4.39 19.68 -6.15
N GLU A 91 -5.09 19.42 -5.05
CA GLU A 91 -5.04 20.22 -3.81
C GLU A 91 -4.85 19.35 -2.57
N PRO A 92 -3.63 18.87 -2.30
CA PRO A 92 -3.35 18.18 -1.05
C PRO A 92 -3.37 19.17 0.13
N TYR A 93 -3.68 18.71 1.35
CA TYR A 93 -3.58 19.53 2.56
C TYR A 93 -2.13 19.97 2.85
N VAL A 94 -1.17 19.12 2.51
CA VAL A 94 0.26 19.35 2.68
C VAL A 94 0.93 19.25 1.32
N SER A 95 1.77 20.24 0.99
CA SER A 95 2.48 20.26 -0.30
C SER A 95 3.37 19.03 -0.50
N TYR A 96 3.58 18.64 -1.75
CA TYR A 96 4.41 17.48 -2.10
C TYR A 96 5.84 17.60 -1.57
N THR A 97 6.42 18.82 -1.59
CA THR A 97 7.76 19.08 -1.07
C THR A 97 7.82 18.85 0.44
N VAL A 98 6.83 19.34 1.18
CA VAL A 98 6.76 19.14 2.64
C VAL A 98 6.50 17.68 2.97
N SER A 99 5.65 16.99 2.21
CA SER A 99 5.42 15.54 2.36
C SER A 99 6.71 14.75 2.16
N LEU A 100 7.53 15.13 1.17
CA LEU A 100 8.83 14.50 0.93
C LEU A 100 9.80 14.73 2.09
N LEU A 101 9.88 15.96 2.59
CA LEU A 101 10.75 16.28 3.74
C LEU A 101 10.34 15.50 4.99
N ILE A 102 9.03 15.43 5.29
CA ILE A 102 8.51 14.63 6.39
C ILE A 102 8.86 13.15 6.16
N GLY A 103 8.71 12.64 4.93
CA GLY A 103 9.07 11.27 4.57
C GLY A 103 10.55 10.97 4.85
N ILE A 104 11.46 11.85 4.44
CA ILE A 104 12.90 11.71 4.71
C ILE A 104 13.16 11.70 6.22
N LEU A 105 12.54 12.61 6.96
CA LEU A 105 12.68 12.66 8.43
C LEU A 105 12.16 11.38 9.09
N THR A 106 11.04 10.82 8.60
CA THR A 106 10.50 9.56 9.15
C THR A 106 11.39 8.36 8.83
N LEU A 107 12.09 8.36 7.69
CA LEU A 107 13.08 7.33 7.39
C LEU A 107 14.24 7.36 8.41
N PHE A 108 14.81 8.53 8.70
CA PHE A 108 15.86 8.68 9.71
C PHE A 108 15.35 8.35 11.13
N ALA A 109 14.13 8.78 11.47
CA ALA A 109 13.50 8.43 12.74
C ALA A 109 13.31 6.92 12.86
N GLY A 110 12.96 6.22 11.77
CA GLY A 110 12.84 4.76 11.71
C GLY A 110 14.14 4.06 12.11
N TYR A 111 15.30 4.55 11.65
CA TYR A 111 16.60 4.04 12.09
C TYR A 111 16.84 4.27 13.60
N GLY A 112 16.48 5.47 14.10
CA GLY A 112 16.59 5.79 15.53
C GLY A 112 15.68 4.92 16.41
N ILE A 113 14.49 4.58 15.94
CA ILE A 113 13.55 3.68 16.64
C ILE A 113 14.07 2.24 16.59
N ALA A 114 14.45 1.76 15.42
CA ALA A 114 14.95 0.40 15.23
C ALA A 114 16.18 0.09 16.12
N ALA A 115 17.06 1.07 16.31
CA ALA A 115 18.23 0.94 17.18
C ALA A 115 17.88 0.72 18.68
N ARG A 116 16.64 1.03 19.09
CA ARG A 116 16.17 0.89 20.48
C ARG A 116 15.26 -0.32 20.68
N LEU A 117 14.81 -0.96 19.59
CA LEU A 117 13.93 -2.12 19.67
C LEU A 117 14.73 -3.39 19.96
N PRO A 118 14.33 -4.18 20.97
CA PRO A 118 14.91 -5.51 21.22
C PRO A 118 14.42 -6.49 20.14
N LEU A 119 15.03 -6.44 18.97
CA LEU A 119 14.66 -7.32 17.86
C LEU A 119 15.17 -8.74 18.10
N PRO A 120 14.39 -9.76 17.72
CA PRO A 120 14.70 -11.14 18.06
C PRO A 120 15.94 -11.69 17.33
N ASP A 121 16.23 -11.24 16.13
CA ASP A 121 17.40 -11.68 15.37
C ASP A 121 17.83 -10.61 14.34
N PRO A 122 19.09 -10.10 14.39
CA PRO A 122 19.62 -9.18 13.39
C PRO A 122 19.96 -9.85 12.05
N ALA A 123 19.72 -11.16 11.90
CA ALA A 123 20.22 -11.96 10.78
C ALA A 123 19.56 -11.65 9.44
N ILE A 124 18.35 -11.05 9.39
CA ILE A 124 17.65 -10.81 8.13
C ILE A 124 18.19 -9.56 7.42
N SER A 125 18.13 -8.41 8.03
CA SER A 125 18.79 -7.15 7.60
C SER A 125 18.55 -6.07 8.64
N PRO A 126 19.55 -5.26 9.00
CA PRO A 126 19.36 -4.13 9.92
C PRO A 126 18.48 -3.01 9.32
N HIS A 127 18.22 -3.06 8.02
CA HIS A 127 17.43 -2.05 7.30
C HIS A 127 15.94 -2.38 7.25
N LEU A 128 15.52 -3.61 7.57
CA LEU A 128 14.16 -4.09 7.42
C LEU A 128 13.17 -3.29 8.28
N VAL A 129 13.44 -3.15 9.57
CA VAL A 129 12.57 -2.41 10.51
C VAL A 129 12.50 -0.91 10.19
N PRO A 130 13.63 -0.19 9.94
CA PRO A 130 13.58 1.20 9.51
C PRO A 130 12.72 1.41 8.26
N VAL A 131 12.88 0.55 7.23
CA VAL A 131 12.11 0.64 5.98
C VAL A 131 10.64 0.31 6.21
N ALA A 132 10.33 -0.66 7.06
CA ALA A 132 8.96 -0.97 7.45
C ALA A 132 8.26 0.23 8.11
N ILE A 133 8.90 0.83 9.12
CA ILE A 133 8.40 2.04 9.80
C ILE A 133 8.22 3.18 8.81
N PHE A 134 9.18 3.41 7.93
CA PHE A 134 9.09 4.44 6.89
C PHE A 134 7.90 4.18 5.96
N THR A 135 7.67 2.94 5.54
CA THR A 135 6.54 2.57 4.66
C THR A 135 5.21 2.79 5.38
N MET A 136 5.09 2.39 6.65
CA MET A 136 3.91 2.66 7.47
C MET A 136 3.63 4.16 7.60
N MET A 137 4.65 4.94 7.90
CA MET A 137 4.52 6.40 8.05
C MET A 137 4.19 7.08 6.72
N THR A 138 4.72 6.60 5.60
CA THR A 138 4.34 7.07 4.26
C THR A 138 2.86 6.83 3.99
N GLY A 139 2.35 5.63 4.27
CA GLY A 139 0.94 5.31 4.13
C GLY A 139 0.06 6.20 5.01
N LEU A 140 0.42 6.35 6.28
CA LEU A 140 -0.30 7.21 7.23
C LEU A 140 -0.28 8.69 6.79
N LEU A 141 0.86 9.18 6.31
CA LEU A 141 1.00 10.54 5.81
C LEU A 141 0.07 10.78 4.60
N LEU A 142 -0.02 9.84 3.67
CA LEU A 142 -0.95 9.92 2.55
C LEU A 142 -2.41 9.92 3.01
N LEU A 143 -2.76 9.08 3.98
CA LEU A 143 -4.11 9.02 4.56
C LEU A 143 -4.55 10.37 5.15
N ILE A 144 -3.65 11.05 5.85
CA ILE A 144 -3.97 12.29 6.58
C ILE A 144 -3.86 13.52 5.67
N THR A 145 -2.90 13.54 4.75
CA THR A 145 -2.57 14.76 4.00
C THR A 145 -3.25 14.88 2.64
N ARG A 146 -3.89 13.82 2.14
CA ARG A 146 -4.57 13.82 0.85
C ARG A 146 -6.08 13.96 1.01
N ARG A 147 -6.68 14.76 0.12
CA ARG A 147 -8.12 15.06 0.17
C ARG A 147 -8.97 14.00 -0.55
N LYS A 148 -8.41 13.39 -1.59
CA LYS A 148 -9.17 12.44 -2.42
C LYS A 148 -9.18 11.05 -1.80
N ALA A 149 -10.37 10.47 -1.71
CA ALA A 149 -10.57 9.12 -1.20
C ALA A 149 -9.68 8.08 -1.91
N PHE A 150 -9.45 8.23 -3.22
CA PHE A 150 -8.54 7.35 -3.97
C PHE A 150 -7.11 7.37 -3.44
N THR A 151 -6.60 8.56 -3.11
CA THR A 151 -5.24 8.69 -2.55
C THR A 151 -5.17 8.16 -1.12
N GLN A 152 -6.26 8.28 -0.37
CA GLN A 152 -6.39 7.68 0.96
C GLN A 152 -6.36 6.15 0.89
N VAL A 153 -7.07 5.53 -0.08
CA VAL A 153 -6.98 4.07 -0.32
C VAL A 153 -5.55 3.65 -0.66
N ILE A 154 -4.86 4.41 -1.52
CA ILE A 154 -3.46 4.14 -1.85
C ILE A 154 -2.58 4.26 -0.59
N GLY A 155 -2.83 5.26 0.26
CA GLY A 155 -2.17 5.42 1.55
C GLY A 155 -2.41 4.22 2.47
N TYR A 156 -3.63 3.70 2.50
CA TYR A 156 -3.96 2.50 3.27
C TYR A 156 -3.21 1.26 2.76
N LEU A 157 -3.17 1.03 1.44
CA LEU A 157 -2.40 -0.07 0.85
C LEU A 157 -0.90 0.04 1.14
N ALA A 158 -0.35 1.26 1.13
CA ALA A 158 1.05 1.48 1.51
C ALA A 158 1.27 1.21 3.00
N LEU A 159 0.35 1.63 3.87
CA LEU A 159 0.38 1.35 5.32
C LEU A 159 0.37 -0.16 5.58
N GLU A 160 -0.51 -0.90 4.92
CA GLU A 160 -0.60 -2.35 4.98
C GLU A 160 0.71 -3.02 4.56
N ASN A 161 1.29 -2.59 3.44
CA ASN A 161 2.60 -3.08 2.99
C ASN A 161 3.69 -2.84 4.05
N GLY A 162 3.65 -1.71 4.77
CA GLY A 162 4.55 -1.40 5.88
C GLY A 162 4.31 -2.33 7.09
N ILE A 163 3.05 -2.57 7.46
CA ILE A 163 2.68 -3.49 8.56
C ILE A 163 3.16 -4.90 8.24
N TYR A 164 2.95 -5.37 7.01
CA TYR A 164 3.43 -6.68 6.57
C TYR A 164 4.96 -6.79 6.67
N THR A 165 5.68 -5.78 6.18
CA THR A 165 7.15 -5.73 6.25
C THR A 165 7.64 -5.73 7.69
N PHE A 166 6.97 -5.01 8.59
CA PHE A 166 7.28 -5.02 10.02
C PHE A 166 7.00 -6.38 10.66
N GLY A 167 5.87 -6.99 10.29
CA GLY A 167 5.51 -8.33 10.74
C GLY A 167 6.57 -9.37 10.38
N VAL A 168 7.09 -9.33 9.15
CA VAL A 168 8.19 -10.20 8.71
C VAL A 168 9.46 -9.98 9.56
N ALA A 169 9.72 -8.73 10.00
CA ALA A 169 10.87 -8.42 10.85
C ALA A 169 10.77 -8.98 12.26
N VAL A 170 9.55 -9.10 12.80
CA VAL A 170 9.30 -9.49 14.20
C VAL A 170 8.95 -10.97 14.32
N ALA A 171 8.34 -11.57 13.31
CA ALA A 171 7.92 -12.96 13.33
C ALA A 171 9.11 -13.90 13.16
N ARG A 172 9.41 -14.71 14.18
CA ARG A 172 10.49 -15.68 14.18
C ARG A 172 10.25 -16.88 13.26
N ASP A 173 8.99 -17.30 13.11
CA ASP A 173 8.66 -18.61 12.52
C ASP A 173 7.59 -18.53 11.43
N GLY A 174 7.58 -17.47 10.60
CA GLY A 174 6.59 -17.34 9.53
C GLY A 174 5.15 -17.54 10.01
N SER A 175 4.78 -16.83 11.08
CA SER A 175 3.53 -17.05 11.79
C SER A 175 2.31 -16.96 10.86
N PRO A 176 1.44 -17.98 10.77
CA PRO A 176 0.29 -18.00 9.87
C PRO A 176 -0.63 -16.80 10.04
N TRP A 177 -0.74 -16.28 11.27
CA TRP A 177 -1.58 -15.12 11.58
C TRP A 177 -1.19 -13.82 10.84
N LEU A 178 0.07 -13.66 10.42
CA LEU A 178 0.49 -12.52 9.60
C LEU A 178 -0.18 -12.53 8.23
N VAL A 179 -0.27 -13.71 7.63
CA VAL A 179 -0.95 -13.90 6.34
C VAL A 179 -2.45 -13.70 6.50
N GLU A 180 -3.03 -14.25 7.58
CA GLU A 180 -4.45 -14.06 7.90
C GLU A 180 -4.79 -12.58 8.12
N LEU A 181 -3.92 -11.85 8.84
CA LEU A 181 -4.07 -10.41 9.05
C LEU A 181 -3.98 -9.64 7.72
N GLY A 182 -3.02 -9.99 6.85
CA GLY A 182 -2.89 -9.40 5.52
C GLY A 182 -4.15 -9.58 4.68
N ILE A 183 -4.69 -10.79 4.61
CA ILE A 183 -5.94 -11.07 3.88
C ILE A 183 -7.12 -10.28 4.47
N LEU A 184 -7.21 -10.18 5.80
CA LEU A 184 -8.26 -9.39 6.46
C LEU A 184 -8.16 -7.91 6.08
N LEU A 185 -6.96 -7.34 6.08
CA LEU A 185 -6.73 -5.95 5.67
C LEU A 185 -7.07 -5.74 4.20
N ASP A 186 -6.72 -6.70 3.32
CA ASP A 186 -7.07 -6.68 1.90
C ASP A 186 -8.59 -6.68 1.66
N VAL A 187 -9.35 -7.43 2.46
CA VAL A 187 -10.83 -7.41 2.40
C VAL A 187 -11.37 -6.04 2.78
N PHE A 188 -10.82 -5.39 3.81
CA PHE A 188 -11.20 -4.01 4.17
C PHE A 188 -10.96 -3.04 3.02
N VAL A 189 -9.82 -3.12 2.33
CA VAL A 189 -9.52 -2.29 1.16
C VAL A 189 -10.55 -2.55 0.06
N ALA A 190 -10.86 -3.80 -0.25
CA ALA A 190 -11.81 -4.15 -1.30
C ALA A 190 -13.21 -3.55 -1.01
N VAL A 191 -13.68 -3.66 0.24
CA VAL A 191 -14.95 -3.08 0.70
C VAL A 191 -14.92 -1.55 0.60
N PHE A 192 -13.80 -0.91 1.01
CA PHE A 192 -13.67 0.54 0.98
C PHE A 192 -13.66 1.08 -0.47
N VAL A 193 -12.91 0.42 -1.38
CA VAL A 193 -12.88 0.77 -2.80
C VAL A 193 -14.26 0.59 -3.44
N MET A 194 -14.97 -0.49 -3.09
CA MET A 194 -16.33 -0.72 -3.56
C MET A 194 -17.28 0.37 -3.05
N GLY A 195 -17.17 0.76 -1.77
CA GLY A 195 -17.94 1.86 -1.19
C GLY A 195 -17.76 3.19 -1.93
N ILE A 196 -16.51 3.53 -2.26
CA ILE A 196 -16.20 4.73 -3.06
C ILE A 196 -16.83 4.63 -4.46
N ALA A 197 -16.73 3.47 -5.12
CA ALA A 197 -17.31 3.27 -6.44
C ALA A 197 -18.85 3.42 -6.40
N ILE A 198 -19.50 2.81 -5.41
CA ILE A 198 -20.97 2.91 -5.23
C ILE A 198 -21.37 4.36 -4.95
N PHE A 199 -20.66 5.06 -4.08
CA PHE A 199 -20.95 6.46 -3.75
C PHE A 199 -20.86 7.37 -4.99
N HIS A 200 -19.85 7.20 -5.82
CA HIS A 200 -19.73 7.98 -7.06
C HIS A 200 -20.82 7.63 -8.08
N ILE A 201 -21.18 6.35 -8.19
CA ILE A 201 -22.27 5.91 -9.06
C ILE A 201 -23.61 6.50 -8.60
N SER A 202 -23.95 6.39 -7.31
CA SER A 202 -25.20 6.94 -6.77
C SER A 202 -25.32 8.45 -7.01
N ARG A 203 -24.23 9.18 -6.79
CA ARG A 203 -24.22 10.64 -6.98
C ARG A 203 -24.42 11.03 -8.45
N GLU A 204 -23.91 10.26 -9.40
CA GLU A 204 -24.11 10.49 -10.82
C GLU A 204 -25.60 10.25 -11.22
N PHE A 205 -26.24 9.24 -10.67
CA PHE A 205 -27.66 8.97 -10.88
C PHE A 205 -28.55 10.05 -10.26
N ASP A 206 -28.26 10.56 -9.07
CA ASP A 206 -29.01 11.64 -8.42
C ASP A 206 -28.96 12.94 -9.25
N HIS A 207 -27.86 13.24 -9.93
CA HIS A 207 -27.76 14.39 -10.85
C HIS A 207 -28.61 14.21 -12.12
N ILE A 208 -28.66 13.00 -12.68
CA ILE A 208 -29.44 12.70 -13.87
C ILE A 208 -30.93 12.87 -13.58
N ASP A 209 -31.40 12.43 -12.43
CA ASP A 209 -32.82 12.58 -12.04
C ASP A 209 -33.20 14.05 -11.78
N ALA A 210 -32.32 14.85 -11.21
CA ALA A 210 -32.54 16.28 -10.98
C ALA A 210 -32.57 17.07 -12.30
N ASP A 211 -31.74 16.77 -13.26
CA ASP A 211 -31.70 17.41 -14.57
C ASP A 211 -32.92 17.07 -15.41
N GLN A 212 -33.46 15.84 -15.31
CA GLN A 212 -34.70 15.45 -15.98
C GLN A 212 -35.93 16.15 -15.38
N LEU A 213 -35.96 16.35 -14.05
CA LEU A 213 -37.02 17.05 -13.37
C LEU A 213 -37.05 18.56 -13.70
N THR A 214 -35.92 19.17 -13.97
CA THR A 214 -35.82 20.56 -14.41
C THR A 214 -36.25 20.75 -15.87
N ALA A 215 -35.99 19.75 -16.75
CA ALA A 215 -36.38 19.78 -18.15
C ALA A 215 -37.90 19.60 -18.39
N LEU A 216 -38.63 19.11 -17.38
CA LEU A 216 -40.11 18.94 -17.45
C LEU A 216 -40.89 20.18 -16.99
N LYS A 217 -40.19 21.30 -16.69
CA LYS A 217 -40.82 22.52 -16.13
C LYS A 217 -41.05 23.64 -17.16
N ASP A 218 -40.70 23.40 -18.44
CA ASP A 218 -41.02 24.23 -19.59
C ASP A 218 -42.12 23.52 -20.42
#